data_8880121507a8e75d497b38c872ad8a27
#
_entry.id   8880121507a8e75d497b38c872ad8a27
#
_cell.length_a   1.000
_cell.length_b   1.000
_cell.length_c   1.000
_cell.angle_alpha   90.00
_cell.angle_beta   90.00
_cell.angle_gamma   90.00
#
_symmetry.space_group_name_H-M   'P 1'
#
loop_
_entity.id
_entity.type
_entity.pdbx_description
1 polymer ?
#
loop_
_entity_poly.entity_id
_entity_poly.type
_entity_poly.pdbx_seq_one_letter_code
_entity_poly.pdbx_strand_id
1 'polypeptide(L)'
;EVTGMVKATQDSPANLQSGVSRMVKQAGADTTAHNAIRDGAEWAWVPHGDACPFCRMLASNGWQRASKNLLKKGHAQHIHANCDCEFAVRFSREFDVSGYDPEEYLRQYREAGSDINNWRRIDYAARKDIINTQKRAAYAAQAYRKDRGAVSEMSLIRRSEEIKLSVRQVE
;
A
#
# COMPACT_ATOMS: atom_id res chain seq x y z
N GLU A 1 -5.05 1.03 -19.02
CA GLU A 1 -4.75 1.47 -17.63
C GLU A 1 -3.25 1.65 -17.38
N VAL A 2 -2.40 0.66 -17.69
CA VAL A 2 -0.93 0.71 -17.46
C VAL A 2 -0.28 1.92 -18.11
N THR A 3 -0.60 2.20 -19.36
CA THR A 3 -0.03 3.34 -20.12
C THR A 3 -0.39 4.69 -19.48
N GLY A 4 -1.61 4.83 -18.97
CA GLY A 4 -2.05 6.03 -18.27
C GLY A 4 -1.30 6.22 -16.95
N MET A 5 -1.11 5.15 -16.19
CA MET A 5 -0.36 5.17 -14.94
C MET A 5 1.11 5.54 -15.15
N VAL A 6 1.77 4.95 -16.15
CA VAL A 6 3.17 5.27 -16.47
C VAL A 6 3.32 6.75 -16.84
N LYS A 7 2.42 7.31 -17.65
CA LYS A 7 2.42 8.74 -17.98
C LYS A 7 2.24 9.63 -16.75
N ALA A 8 1.32 9.25 -15.84
CA ALA A 8 1.01 10.03 -14.64
C ALA A 8 2.11 9.98 -13.57
N THR A 9 3.01 9.00 -13.64
CA THR A 9 4.03 8.74 -12.60
C THR A 9 5.46 8.79 -13.14
N GLN A 10 5.67 9.20 -14.41
CA GLN A 10 6.99 9.21 -15.06
C GLN A 10 8.05 9.99 -14.26
N ASP A 11 7.63 11.03 -13.53
CA ASP A 11 8.52 11.88 -12.74
C ASP A 11 8.64 11.43 -11.27
N SER A 12 7.99 10.31 -10.90
CA SER A 12 7.98 9.80 -9.52
C SER A 12 8.07 8.27 -9.48
N PRO A 13 9.30 7.72 -9.43
CA PRO A 13 9.51 6.26 -9.34
C PRO A 13 8.78 5.60 -8.16
N ALA A 14 8.66 6.30 -7.02
CA ALA A 14 7.95 5.79 -5.85
C ALA A 14 6.45 5.63 -6.11
N ASN A 15 5.83 6.58 -6.81
CA ASN A 15 4.43 6.51 -7.20
C ASN A 15 4.19 5.39 -8.22
N LEU A 16 5.13 5.20 -9.16
CA LEU A 16 5.07 4.11 -10.12
C LEU A 16 5.13 2.75 -9.41
N GLN A 17 6.08 2.57 -8.50
CA GLN A 17 6.21 1.35 -7.70
C GLN A 17 4.94 1.05 -6.91
N SER A 18 4.38 2.06 -6.24
CA SER A 18 3.13 1.95 -5.48
C SER A 18 1.95 1.55 -6.38
N GLY A 19 1.85 2.17 -7.57
CA GLY A 19 0.83 1.84 -8.56
C GLY A 19 0.94 0.41 -9.09
N VAL A 20 2.14 -0.03 -9.43
CA VAL A 20 2.40 -1.40 -9.90
C VAL A 20 2.07 -2.41 -8.80
N SER A 21 2.53 -2.18 -7.57
CA SER A 21 2.22 -3.05 -6.42
C SER A 21 0.71 -3.20 -6.22
N ARG A 22 -0.03 -2.10 -6.30
CA ARG A 22 -1.50 -2.14 -6.23
C ARG A 22 -2.11 -3.00 -7.34
N MET A 23 -1.65 -2.86 -8.58
CA MET A 23 -2.19 -3.62 -9.71
C MET A 23 -1.93 -5.13 -9.57
N VAL A 24 -0.74 -5.51 -9.08
CA VAL A 24 -0.40 -6.92 -8.82
C VAL A 24 -1.28 -7.50 -7.71
N LYS A 25 -1.44 -6.77 -6.60
CA LYS A 25 -2.34 -7.18 -5.51
C LYS A 25 -3.79 -7.30 -5.99
N GLN A 26 -4.25 -6.35 -6.82
CA GLN A 26 -5.59 -6.37 -7.41
C GLN A 26 -5.81 -7.61 -8.27
N ALA A 27 -4.89 -7.91 -9.18
CA ALA A 27 -4.98 -9.09 -10.05
C ALA A 27 -5.01 -10.40 -9.24
N GLY A 28 -4.21 -10.48 -8.17
CA GLY A 28 -4.23 -11.61 -7.24
C GLY A 28 -5.58 -11.75 -6.53
N ALA A 29 -6.11 -10.66 -5.99
CA ALA A 29 -7.42 -10.65 -5.32
C ALA A 29 -8.57 -11.02 -6.27
N ASP A 30 -8.56 -10.50 -7.49
CA ASP A 30 -9.56 -10.83 -8.51
C ASP A 30 -9.53 -12.33 -8.87
N THR A 31 -8.33 -12.88 -9.07
CA THR A 31 -8.14 -14.32 -9.35
C THR A 31 -8.65 -15.18 -8.19
N THR A 32 -8.30 -14.80 -6.96
CA THR A 32 -8.74 -15.49 -5.75
C THR A 32 -10.27 -15.40 -5.58
N ALA A 33 -10.87 -14.24 -5.86
CA ALA A 33 -12.32 -14.05 -5.81
C ALA A 33 -13.05 -14.94 -6.82
N HIS A 34 -12.56 -15.03 -8.05
CA HIS A 34 -13.12 -15.92 -9.07
C HIS A 34 -13.06 -17.39 -8.65
N ASN A 35 -11.93 -17.84 -8.12
CA ASN A 35 -11.77 -19.20 -7.63
C ASN A 35 -12.67 -19.46 -6.42
N ALA A 36 -12.75 -18.54 -5.46
CA ALA A 36 -13.60 -18.65 -4.28
C ALA A 36 -15.09 -18.80 -4.67
N ILE A 37 -15.55 -18.09 -5.69
CA ILE A 37 -16.93 -18.20 -6.21
C ILE A 37 -17.15 -19.57 -6.86
N ARG A 38 -16.21 -20.01 -7.71
CA ARG A 38 -16.29 -21.33 -8.37
C ARG A 38 -16.39 -22.45 -7.37
N ASP A 39 -15.59 -22.39 -6.31
CA ASP A 39 -15.42 -23.47 -5.33
C ASP A 39 -16.36 -23.32 -4.11
N GLY A 40 -17.21 -22.30 -4.08
CA GLY A 40 -18.20 -22.06 -3.03
C GLY A 40 -17.60 -21.72 -1.67
N ALA A 41 -16.42 -21.13 -1.64
CA ALA A 41 -15.67 -20.76 -0.44
C ALA A 41 -16.26 -19.55 0.30
N GLU A 42 -15.81 -19.31 1.53
CA GLU A 42 -15.99 -18.05 2.23
C GLU A 42 -14.73 -17.15 2.02
N TRP A 43 -14.93 -15.86 2.08
CA TRP A 43 -13.87 -14.86 1.91
C TRP A 43 -13.98 -13.76 2.95
N ALA A 44 -12.86 -13.12 3.26
CA ALA A 44 -12.81 -11.95 4.13
C ALA A 44 -11.67 -11.01 3.72
N TRP A 45 -11.80 -9.73 4.06
CA TRP A 45 -10.67 -8.82 4.11
C TRP A 45 -9.95 -8.99 5.44
N VAL A 46 -8.67 -9.32 5.39
CA VAL A 46 -7.82 -9.48 6.57
C VAL A 46 -6.79 -8.35 6.57
N PRO A 47 -6.91 -7.41 7.52
CA PRO A 47 -5.94 -6.34 7.66
C PRO A 47 -4.68 -6.85 8.33
N HIS A 48 -3.52 -6.40 7.83
CA HIS A 48 -2.22 -6.67 8.42
C HIS A 48 -1.55 -5.38 8.87
N GLY A 49 -0.66 -5.50 9.88
CA GLY A 49 0.14 -4.40 10.36
C GLY A 49 -0.69 -3.16 10.74
N ASP A 50 -0.31 -2.04 10.20
CA ASP A 50 -0.87 -0.72 10.49
C ASP A 50 -2.08 -0.37 9.59
N ALA A 51 -3.01 -1.31 9.46
CA ALA A 51 -4.16 -1.16 8.59
C ALA A 51 -4.98 0.10 8.91
N CYS A 52 -5.33 0.85 7.87
CA CYS A 52 -6.12 2.07 8.03
C CYS A 52 -7.58 1.78 8.45
N PRO A 53 -8.29 2.75 9.02
CA PRO A 53 -9.69 2.57 9.44
C PRO A 53 -10.62 2.05 8.35
N PHE A 54 -10.38 2.42 7.09
CA PHE A 54 -11.17 1.92 5.96
C PHE A 54 -10.99 0.39 5.77
N CYS A 55 -9.77 -0.11 5.86
CA CYS A 55 -9.50 -1.55 5.77
C CYS A 55 -10.10 -2.30 6.96
N ARG A 56 -9.99 -1.76 8.18
CA ARG A 56 -10.62 -2.34 9.38
C ARG A 56 -12.15 -2.34 9.28
N MET A 57 -12.76 -1.30 8.69
CA MET A 57 -14.19 -1.26 8.40
C MET A 57 -14.60 -2.34 7.40
N LEU A 58 -13.83 -2.58 6.34
CA LEU A 58 -14.09 -3.68 5.42
C LEU A 58 -13.96 -5.03 6.12
N ALA A 59 -12.93 -5.18 6.97
CA ALA A 59 -12.67 -6.39 7.73
C ALA A 59 -13.75 -6.70 8.77
N SER A 60 -14.44 -5.68 9.29
CA SER A 60 -15.54 -5.84 10.25
C SER A 60 -16.75 -6.59 9.69
N ASN A 61 -16.84 -6.77 8.37
CA ASN A 61 -17.87 -7.59 7.75
C ASN A 61 -17.69 -9.11 7.99
N GLY A 62 -16.52 -9.51 8.48
CA GLY A 62 -16.23 -10.91 8.77
C GLY A 62 -16.16 -11.79 7.52
N TRP A 63 -16.26 -13.09 7.74
CA TRP A 63 -16.29 -14.08 6.67
C TRP A 63 -17.64 -14.09 5.95
N GLN A 64 -17.60 -13.97 4.66
CA GLN A 64 -18.77 -13.92 3.78
C GLN A 64 -18.68 -15.02 2.72
N ARG A 65 -19.83 -15.62 2.37
CA ARG A 65 -19.88 -16.59 1.28
C ARG A 65 -19.56 -15.90 -0.06
N ALA A 66 -18.60 -16.46 -0.79
CA ALA A 66 -18.29 -15.97 -2.12
C ALA A 66 -19.46 -16.19 -3.09
N SER A 67 -19.85 -15.15 -3.80
CA SER A 67 -20.95 -15.17 -4.76
C SER A 67 -20.66 -14.25 -5.93
N LYS A 68 -21.41 -14.35 -7.03
CA LYS A 68 -21.29 -13.45 -8.17
C LYS A 68 -21.47 -11.96 -7.82
N ASN A 69 -22.11 -11.66 -6.69
CA ASN A 69 -22.24 -10.29 -6.20
C ASN A 69 -20.91 -9.71 -5.69
N LEU A 70 -19.97 -10.56 -5.28
CA LEU A 70 -18.60 -10.15 -4.92
C LEU A 70 -17.93 -9.41 -6.08
N LEU A 71 -18.00 -9.96 -7.30
CA LEU A 71 -17.44 -9.33 -8.49
C LEU A 71 -18.21 -8.07 -8.91
N LYS A 72 -19.55 -8.10 -8.83
CA LYS A 72 -20.38 -6.95 -9.21
C LYS A 72 -20.19 -5.74 -8.33
N LYS A 73 -19.97 -5.93 -7.04
CA LYS A 73 -19.77 -4.84 -6.07
C LYS A 73 -18.33 -4.33 -6.04
N GLY A 74 -17.43 -4.89 -6.84
CA GLY A 74 -16.04 -4.48 -6.91
C GLY A 74 -15.28 -4.61 -5.58
N HIS A 75 -15.66 -5.58 -4.73
CA HIS A 75 -15.02 -5.77 -3.42
C HIS A 75 -13.50 -5.97 -3.54
N ALA A 76 -13.05 -6.66 -4.60
CA ALA A 76 -11.63 -6.80 -4.88
C ALA A 76 -10.96 -5.49 -5.35
N GLN A 77 -11.73 -4.47 -5.74
CA GLN A 77 -11.21 -3.18 -6.23
C GLN A 77 -10.90 -2.17 -5.11
N HIS A 78 -11.11 -2.52 -3.85
CA HIS A 78 -10.84 -1.63 -2.71
C HIS A 78 -9.38 -1.61 -2.25
N ILE A 79 -8.49 -2.23 -3.00
CA ILE A 79 -7.05 -2.18 -2.72
C ILE A 79 -6.51 -0.81 -3.09
N HIS A 80 -6.09 -0.05 -2.08
CA HIS A 80 -5.43 1.24 -2.28
C HIS A 80 -3.90 1.11 -2.22
N ALA A 81 -3.19 2.15 -2.66
CA ALA A 81 -1.74 2.21 -2.57
C ALA A 81 -1.28 2.06 -1.10
N ASN A 82 -0.19 1.31 -0.89
CA ASN A 82 0.38 1.03 0.44
C ASN A 82 -0.57 0.29 1.40
N CYS A 83 -1.52 -0.48 0.86
CA CYS A 83 -2.39 -1.33 1.64
C CYS A 83 -1.75 -2.71 1.83
N ASP A 84 -1.64 -3.15 3.08
CA ASP A 84 -1.15 -4.50 3.42
C ASP A 84 -2.27 -5.50 3.73
N CYS A 85 -3.52 -5.13 3.41
CA CYS A 85 -4.65 -6.03 3.58
C CYS A 85 -4.62 -7.17 2.56
N GLU A 86 -5.08 -8.31 2.99
CA GLU A 86 -5.18 -9.54 2.20
C GLU A 86 -6.64 -9.89 1.93
N PHE A 87 -6.89 -10.42 0.73
CA PHE A 87 -8.14 -11.07 0.38
C PHE A 87 -8.00 -12.56 0.73
N ALA A 88 -8.45 -12.93 1.93
CA ALA A 88 -8.34 -14.29 2.43
C ALA A 88 -9.56 -15.14 2.02
N VAL A 89 -9.33 -16.44 1.84
CA VAL A 89 -10.34 -17.42 1.46
C VAL A 89 -10.26 -18.63 2.40
N ARG A 90 -11.40 -19.16 2.81
CA ARG A 90 -11.47 -20.42 3.56
C ARG A 90 -12.55 -21.34 3.00
N PHE A 91 -12.28 -22.64 3.06
CA PHE A 91 -13.20 -23.71 2.63
C PHE A 91 -13.91 -24.39 3.79
N SER A 92 -13.39 -24.25 5.02
CA SER A 92 -13.98 -24.75 6.25
C SER A 92 -14.03 -23.65 7.31
N ARG A 93 -15.06 -23.65 8.14
CA ARG A 93 -15.20 -22.73 9.27
C ARG A 93 -14.27 -23.04 10.45
N GLU A 94 -13.64 -24.21 10.41
CA GLU A 94 -12.64 -24.62 11.41
C GLU A 94 -11.32 -23.84 11.23
N PHE A 95 -11.10 -23.27 10.04
CA PHE A 95 -9.93 -22.46 9.75
C PHE A 95 -10.24 -20.98 9.92
N ASP A 96 -9.39 -20.30 10.65
CA ASP A 96 -9.43 -18.86 10.79
C ASP A 96 -8.01 -18.27 10.66
N VAL A 97 -7.93 -16.99 10.36
CA VAL A 97 -6.65 -16.28 10.26
C VAL A 97 -6.24 -15.76 11.62
N SER A 98 -5.04 -16.12 12.06
CA SER A 98 -4.52 -15.68 13.36
C SER A 98 -4.49 -14.15 13.46
N GLY A 99 -5.07 -13.61 14.52
CA GLY A 99 -5.14 -12.16 14.75
C GLY A 99 -6.25 -11.45 13.95
N TYR A 100 -7.07 -12.16 13.19
CA TYR A 100 -8.24 -11.60 12.54
C TYR A 100 -9.45 -11.59 13.49
N ASP A 101 -9.87 -10.42 13.92
CA ASP A 101 -11.01 -10.22 14.84
C ASP A 101 -12.00 -9.21 14.24
N PRO A 102 -12.95 -9.67 13.42
CA PRO A 102 -13.95 -8.80 12.80
C PRO A 102 -14.89 -8.14 13.82
N GLU A 103 -15.14 -8.77 14.96
CA GLU A 103 -16.01 -8.22 16.00
C GLU A 103 -15.36 -7.03 16.69
N GLU A 104 -14.06 -7.11 16.96
CA GLU A 104 -13.28 -5.99 17.49
C GLU A 104 -13.29 -4.80 16.52
N TYR A 105 -13.10 -5.03 15.21
CA TYR A 105 -13.17 -3.96 14.22
C TYR A 105 -14.56 -3.34 14.13
N LEU A 106 -15.60 -4.16 14.24
CA LEU A 106 -16.98 -3.67 14.26
C LEU A 106 -17.26 -2.84 15.51
N ARG A 107 -16.75 -3.24 16.66
CA ARG A 107 -16.84 -2.48 17.91
C ARG A 107 -16.20 -1.10 17.77
N GLN A 108 -14.96 -1.06 17.28
CA GLN A 108 -14.23 0.20 17.05
C GLN A 108 -14.97 1.12 16.07
N TYR A 109 -15.55 0.56 15.01
CA TYR A 109 -16.33 1.33 14.05
C TYR A 109 -17.59 1.94 14.68
N ARG A 110 -18.29 1.15 15.50
CA ARG A 110 -19.48 1.66 16.23
C ARG A 110 -19.12 2.73 17.27
N GLU A 111 -18.03 2.57 17.98
CA GLU A 111 -17.51 3.57 18.92
C GLU A 111 -17.14 4.89 18.22
N ALA A 112 -16.74 4.82 16.98
CA ALA A 112 -16.52 5.98 16.12
C ALA A 112 -17.83 6.57 15.54
N GLY A 113 -18.99 6.12 16.01
CA GLY A 113 -20.30 6.59 15.56
C GLY A 113 -20.73 6.02 14.21
N SER A 114 -20.17 4.88 13.79
CA SER A 114 -20.40 4.26 12.48
C SER A 114 -20.12 5.20 11.30
N ASP A 115 -19.19 6.13 11.50
CA ASP A 115 -18.73 7.09 10.50
C ASP A 115 -17.24 6.90 10.23
N ILE A 116 -16.91 6.52 8.98
CA ILE A 116 -15.54 6.27 8.56
C ILE A 116 -14.66 7.53 8.64
N ASN A 117 -15.21 8.70 8.40
CA ASN A 117 -14.44 9.94 8.47
C ASN A 117 -14.13 10.32 9.92
N ASN A 118 -15.09 10.11 10.82
CA ASN A 118 -14.85 10.27 12.24
C ASN A 118 -13.80 9.27 12.76
N TRP A 119 -13.90 7.99 12.35
CA TRP A 119 -12.90 6.99 12.72
C TRP A 119 -11.51 7.34 12.21
N ARG A 120 -11.38 7.79 10.95
CA ARG A 120 -10.10 8.28 10.41
C ARG A 120 -9.53 9.44 11.22
N ARG A 121 -10.37 10.35 11.67
CA ARG A 121 -9.95 11.48 12.51
C ARG A 121 -9.43 11.04 13.87
N ILE A 122 -10.12 10.12 14.51
CA ILE A 122 -9.72 9.53 15.81
C ILE A 122 -8.39 8.77 15.65
N ASP A 123 -8.30 7.88 14.66
CA ASP A 123 -7.10 7.10 14.36
C ASP A 123 -5.90 8.00 14.05
N TYR A 124 -6.09 9.02 13.23
CA TYR A 124 -5.04 10.00 12.95
C TYR A 124 -4.59 10.76 14.21
N ALA A 125 -5.52 11.20 15.05
CA ALA A 125 -5.20 11.91 16.28
C ALA A 125 -4.36 11.03 17.22
N ALA A 126 -4.73 9.75 17.37
CA ALA A 126 -3.99 8.78 18.20
C ALA A 126 -2.58 8.50 17.69
N ARG A 127 -2.35 8.55 16.36
CA ARG A 127 -1.07 8.20 15.73
C ARG A 127 -0.28 9.40 15.20
N LYS A 128 -0.76 10.61 15.42
CA LYS A 128 -0.20 11.84 14.85
C LYS A 128 1.29 12.01 15.12
N ASP A 129 1.74 11.74 16.32
CA ASP A 129 3.13 11.92 16.69
C ASP A 129 4.05 10.87 16.02
N ILE A 130 3.59 9.63 15.93
CA ILE A 130 4.30 8.56 15.21
C ILE A 130 4.39 8.91 13.72
N ILE A 131 3.27 9.31 13.10
CA ILE A 131 3.23 9.71 11.69
C ILE A 131 4.15 10.90 11.42
N ASN A 132 4.15 11.91 12.27
CA ASN A 132 5.00 13.08 12.13
C ASN A 132 6.48 12.72 12.29
N THR A 133 6.84 11.84 13.21
CA THR A 133 8.20 11.35 13.39
C THR A 133 8.68 10.58 12.16
N GLN A 134 7.87 9.68 11.63
CA GLN A 134 8.17 8.93 10.41
C GLN A 134 8.35 9.86 9.20
N LYS A 135 7.48 10.85 9.03
CA LYS A 135 7.60 11.86 7.97
C LYS A 135 8.91 12.65 8.08
N ARG A 136 9.28 13.11 9.28
CA ARG A 136 10.53 13.84 9.50
C ARG A 136 11.74 12.97 9.14
N ALA A 137 11.75 11.71 9.56
CA ALA A 137 12.81 10.76 9.22
C ALA A 137 12.90 10.52 7.69
N ALA A 138 11.76 10.36 7.01
CA ALA A 138 11.73 10.19 5.56
C ALA A 138 12.26 11.42 4.81
N TYR A 139 11.88 12.63 5.22
CA TYR A 139 12.41 13.88 4.64
C TYR A 139 13.92 14.02 4.87
N ALA A 140 14.41 13.73 6.07
CA ALA A 140 15.84 13.75 6.38
C ALA A 140 16.62 12.75 5.51
N ALA A 141 16.11 11.53 5.33
CA ALA A 141 16.72 10.53 4.48
C ALA A 141 16.73 10.94 3.01
N GLN A 142 15.67 11.60 2.53
CA GLN A 142 15.61 12.13 1.16
C GLN A 142 16.61 13.26 0.93
N ALA A 143 16.72 14.21 1.87
CA ALA A 143 17.70 15.29 1.83
C ALA A 143 19.13 14.73 1.78
N TYR A 144 19.44 13.77 2.65
CA TYR A 144 20.75 13.11 2.68
C TYR A 144 21.10 12.42 1.34
N ARG A 145 20.12 11.73 0.71
CA ARG A 145 20.34 11.12 -0.61
C ARG A 145 20.61 12.15 -1.70
N LYS A 146 19.89 13.28 -1.67
CA LYS A 146 20.07 14.38 -2.63
C LYS A 146 21.47 14.99 -2.49
N ASP A 147 21.93 15.26 -1.28
CA ASP A 147 23.26 15.81 -1.03
C ASP A 147 24.37 14.86 -1.48
N ARG A 148 24.25 13.56 -1.20
CA ARG A 148 25.22 12.56 -1.68
C ARG A 148 25.20 12.41 -3.20
N GLY A 149 24.06 12.53 -3.84
CA GLY A 149 23.94 12.55 -5.30
C GLY A 149 24.68 13.74 -5.92
N ALA A 150 24.47 14.93 -5.37
CA ALA A 150 25.15 16.15 -5.82
C ALA A 150 26.67 16.07 -5.63
N VAL A 151 27.14 15.56 -4.48
CA VAL A 151 28.58 15.37 -4.23
C VAL A 151 29.20 14.35 -5.18
N SER A 152 28.49 13.25 -5.50
CA SER A 152 28.94 12.26 -6.47
C SER A 152 29.04 12.85 -7.89
N GLU A 153 28.06 13.64 -8.31
CA GLU A 153 28.05 14.29 -9.62
C GLU A 153 29.18 15.31 -9.76
N MET A 154 29.40 16.15 -8.76
CA MET A 154 30.52 17.08 -8.72
C MET A 154 31.88 16.38 -8.75
N SER A 155 32.02 15.24 -8.09
CA SER A 155 33.26 14.48 -8.13
C SER A 155 33.54 13.87 -9.50
N LEU A 156 32.53 13.45 -10.21
CA LEU A 156 32.65 12.94 -11.60
C LEU A 156 32.99 14.05 -12.58
N ILE A 157 32.40 15.24 -12.43
CA ILE A 157 32.72 16.40 -13.26
C ILE A 157 34.19 16.80 -13.06
N ARG A 158 34.63 16.95 -11.81
CA ARG A 158 36.04 17.29 -11.47
C ARG A 158 37.01 16.28 -12.08
N ARG A 159 36.72 14.97 -11.95
CA ARG A 159 37.56 13.92 -12.52
C ARG A 159 37.60 13.96 -14.06
N SER A 160 36.50 14.30 -14.71
CA SER A 160 36.45 14.46 -16.17
C SER A 160 37.28 15.68 -16.67
N GLU A 161 37.31 16.75 -15.88
CA GLU A 161 38.11 17.93 -16.17
C GLU A 161 39.62 17.67 -15.99
N GLU A 162 39.99 16.93 -14.93
CA GLU A 162 41.39 16.51 -14.70
C GLU A 162 41.91 15.64 -15.86
N ILE A 163 41.10 14.71 -16.37
CA ILE A 163 41.46 13.87 -17.52
C ILE A 163 41.64 14.73 -18.77
N LYS A 164 40.76 15.70 -19.03
CA LYS A 164 40.88 16.61 -20.19
C LYS A 164 42.13 17.46 -20.13
N LEU A 165 42.53 17.92 -18.94
CA LEU A 165 43.77 18.71 -18.75
C LEU A 165 45.02 17.86 -18.96
N SER A 166 45.03 16.62 -18.48
CA SER A 166 46.16 15.69 -18.66
C SER A 166 46.40 15.33 -20.15
N VAL A 167 45.32 15.17 -20.92
CA VAL A 167 45.43 14.87 -22.36
C VAL A 167 46.02 16.05 -23.14
N ARG A 168 45.68 17.30 -22.78
CA ARG A 168 46.20 18.51 -23.41
C ARG A 168 47.66 18.79 -23.10
N GLN A 169 48.24 18.18 -22.08
CA GLN A 169 49.66 18.33 -21.73
C GLN A 169 50.60 17.35 -22.44
N VAL A 170 50.04 16.41 -23.17
CA VAL A 170 50.78 15.35 -23.88
C VAL A 170 50.83 15.61 -25.42
N GLU A 171 50.08 16.57 -25.91
CA GLU A 171 50.18 17.10 -27.28
C GLU A 171 51.15 18.27 -27.35
#